data_59dfea8c1da7548bed0a1c17b0b08401
#
_entry.id   59dfea8c1da7548bed0a1c17b0b08401
#
_cell.length_a   1.000
_cell.length_b   1.000
_cell.length_c   1.000
_cell.angle_alpha   90.00
_cell.angle_beta   90.00
_cell.angle_gamma   90.00
#
_symmetry.space_group_name_H-M   'P 1'
#
loop_
_entity.id
_entity.type
_entity.pdbx_description
1 polymer ?
#
loop_
_entity_poly.entity_id
_entity_poly.type
_entity_poly.pdbx_seq_one_letter_code
_entity_poly.pdbx_strand_id
1 'polypeptide(L)'
;SKATFVFGQMNEPPGARARVALAGRTMAEYFRDGAGDGQGKDVLFFVDNIFRFTQAGSEVSALLGRMPSAVGYQPTLATEMGAMQERITSTKSGSITSVQAVYVPADDLTDPAPATTFAHLDATTVLSRKIAELGIYPAVDPLDSTSRILAPDIIGDDHYNCAQRVKELLQKYKELQDIIAILGMEELSEEDKLSVYRARK
;
A
#
# COMPACT_ATOMS: atom_id res chain seq x y z
N SER A 1 1.66 20.67 -19.28
CA SER A 1 1.00 19.68 -18.40
C SER A 1 0.51 20.36 -17.14
N LYS A 2 -0.62 19.91 -16.60
CA LYS A 2 -1.17 20.42 -15.34
C LYS A 2 -0.60 19.59 -14.18
N ALA A 3 0.69 19.69 -13.94
CA ALA A 3 1.37 18.94 -12.88
C ALA A 3 2.14 19.89 -11.96
N THR A 4 2.11 19.61 -10.68
CA THR A 4 2.88 20.31 -9.64
C THR A 4 3.80 19.31 -8.99
N PHE A 5 5.07 19.64 -8.84
CA PHE A 5 6.08 18.79 -8.23
C PHE A 5 6.56 19.39 -6.92
N VAL A 6 6.64 18.57 -5.89
CA VAL A 6 7.15 18.96 -4.56
C VAL A 6 8.25 17.97 -4.18
N PHE A 7 9.44 18.47 -3.99
CA PHE A 7 10.62 17.64 -3.74
C PHE A 7 11.12 17.78 -2.31
N GLY A 8 11.50 16.66 -1.72
CA GLY A 8 12.25 16.57 -0.48
C GLY A 8 13.42 15.63 -0.67
N GLN A 9 14.62 16.15 -0.68
CA GLN A 9 15.82 15.36 -0.91
C GLN A 9 16.24 14.63 0.38
N MET A 10 16.91 13.49 0.23
CA MET A 10 17.34 12.66 1.36
C MET A 10 18.42 13.32 2.25
N ASN A 11 19.18 14.26 1.68
CA ASN A 11 20.19 15.05 2.39
C ASN A 11 19.63 16.27 3.15
N GLU A 12 18.33 16.56 2.98
CA GLU A 12 17.66 17.60 3.74
C GLU A 12 17.54 17.23 5.23
N PRO A 13 17.51 18.21 6.14
CA PRO A 13 17.26 17.96 7.55
C PRO A 13 15.92 17.22 7.78
N PRO A 14 15.81 16.38 8.81
CA PRO A 14 14.61 15.58 9.03
C PRO A 14 13.33 16.41 9.22
N GLY A 15 13.43 17.61 9.79
CA GLY A 15 12.30 18.52 9.90
C GLY A 15 11.76 18.99 8.54
N ALA A 16 12.64 19.26 7.58
CA ALA A 16 12.24 19.61 6.22
C ALA A 16 11.59 18.41 5.51
N ARG A 17 12.22 17.24 5.57
CA ARG A 17 11.68 16.00 4.99
C ARG A 17 10.31 15.62 5.55
N ALA A 18 10.05 15.81 6.84
CA ALA A 18 8.75 15.59 7.46
C ALA A 18 7.68 16.57 6.96
N ARG A 19 8.06 17.77 6.50
CA ARG A 19 7.12 18.79 6.02
C ARG A 19 6.75 18.68 4.55
N VAL A 20 7.59 18.08 3.74
CA VAL A 20 7.38 17.96 2.28
C VAL A 20 6.07 17.26 1.95
N ALA A 21 5.77 16.14 2.58
CA ALA A 21 4.51 15.41 2.37
C ALA A 21 3.29 16.27 2.71
N LEU A 22 3.35 17.00 3.82
CA LEU A 22 2.27 17.90 4.26
C LEU A 22 2.10 19.08 3.28
N ALA A 23 3.19 19.63 2.78
CA ALA A 23 3.16 20.71 1.77
C ALA A 23 2.51 20.24 0.46
N GLY A 24 2.93 19.06 -0.04
CA GLY A 24 2.35 18.45 -1.24
C GLY A 24 0.86 18.17 -1.08
N ARG A 25 0.46 17.63 0.06
CA ARG A 25 -0.96 17.42 0.37
C ARG A 25 -1.76 18.74 0.41
N THR A 26 -1.22 19.77 1.04
CA THR A 26 -1.88 21.09 1.11
C THR A 26 -2.08 21.69 -0.29
N MET A 27 -1.13 21.53 -1.19
CA MET A 27 -1.29 21.92 -2.59
C MET A 27 -2.39 21.12 -3.31
N ALA A 28 -2.46 19.81 -3.06
CA ALA A 28 -3.54 18.97 -3.60
C ALA A 28 -4.91 19.41 -3.08
N GLU A 29 -5.03 19.72 -1.79
CA GLU A 29 -6.25 20.26 -1.20
C GLU A 29 -6.65 21.61 -1.80
N TYR A 30 -5.70 22.48 -2.05
CA TYR A 30 -5.96 23.77 -2.71
C TYR A 30 -6.61 23.61 -4.07
N PHE A 31 -6.14 22.67 -4.90
CA PHE A 31 -6.75 22.38 -6.19
C PHE A 31 -8.10 21.67 -6.06
N ARG A 32 -8.22 20.73 -5.11
CA ARG A 32 -9.49 20.04 -4.84
C ARG A 32 -10.59 21.04 -4.45
N ASP A 33 -10.27 22.00 -3.63
CA ASP A 33 -11.25 22.91 -3.02
C ASP A 33 -11.53 24.16 -3.86
N GLY A 34 -10.86 24.32 -5.02
CA GLY A 34 -11.22 25.33 -6.01
C GLY A 34 -10.23 26.46 -6.25
N ALA A 35 -8.96 26.30 -5.85
CA ALA A 35 -7.78 27.11 -6.27
C ALA A 35 -8.03 28.63 -6.47
N GLY A 36 -9.02 29.21 -5.76
CA GLY A 36 -9.36 30.63 -5.88
C GLY A 36 -10.32 30.98 -7.03
N ASP A 37 -10.61 30.04 -7.94
CA ASP A 37 -11.61 30.19 -9.01
C ASP A 37 -12.99 29.63 -8.65
N GLY A 38 -13.12 29.04 -7.47
CA GLY A 38 -14.35 28.46 -6.94
C GLY A 38 -14.74 27.13 -7.58
N GLN A 39 -13.93 26.60 -8.50
CA GLN A 39 -14.17 25.33 -9.16
C GLN A 39 -13.22 24.27 -8.63
N GLY A 40 -13.72 23.36 -7.79
CA GLY A 40 -12.97 22.21 -7.32
C GLY A 40 -12.60 21.25 -8.44
N LYS A 41 -11.48 20.55 -8.26
CA LYS A 41 -10.93 19.63 -9.27
C LYS A 41 -10.71 18.25 -8.67
N ASP A 42 -10.73 17.24 -9.53
CA ASP A 42 -10.25 15.91 -9.19
C ASP A 42 -8.74 15.91 -9.34
N VAL A 43 -8.06 15.59 -8.25
CA VAL A 43 -6.59 15.62 -8.14
C VAL A 43 -6.07 14.20 -8.00
N LEU A 44 -5.09 13.85 -8.85
CA LEU A 44 -4.31 12.63 -8.69
C LEU A 44 -3.02 12.97 -7.94
N PHE A 45 -2.87 12.42 -6.76
CA PHE A 45 -1.78 12.71 -5.83
C PHE A 45 -0.82 11.54 -5.69
N PHE A 46 0.38 11.69 -6.19
CA PHE A 46 1.44 10.68 -6.09
C PHE A 46 2.37 10.97 -4.92
N VAL A 47 2.68 9.96 -4.12
CA VAL A 47 3.65 10.05 -3.03
C VAL A 47 4.72 8.96 -3.20
N ASP A 48 5.93 9.37 -3.49
CA ASP A 48 7.08 8.49 -3.59
C ASP A 48 8.19 8.97 -2.64
N ASN A 49 8.31 8.48 -1.47
CA ASN A 49 7.70 7.31 -0.85
C ASN A 49 7.15 7.71 0.54
N ILE A 50 5.95 7.27 0.93
CA ILE A 50 5.35 7.67 2.22
C ILE A 50 6.17 7.20 3.44
N PHE A 51 6.93 6.11 3.31
CA PHE A 51 7.84 5.65 4.35
C PHE A 51 8.87 6.73 4.75
N ARG A 52 9.29 7.58 3.81
CA ARG A 52 10.23 8.66 4.10
C ARG A 52 9.66 9.71 5.03
N PHE A 53 8.36 9.95 4.96
CA PHE A 53 7.63 10.79 5.91
C PHE A 53 7.72 10.21 7.33
N THR A 54 7.45 8.92 7.50
CA THR A 54 7.58 8.22 8.78
C THR A 54 9.01 8.22 9.31
N GLN A 55 9.98 7.94 8.45
CA GLN A 55 11.39 7.93 8.80
C GLN A 55 11.86 9.31 9.31
N ALA A 56 11.49 10.38 8.62
CA ALA A 56 11.79 11.74 9.05
C ALA A 56 11.16 12.07 10.40
N GLY A 57 9.93 11.62 10.64
CA GLY A 57 9.25 11.75 11.94
C GLY A 57 9.98 11.02 13.07
N SER A 58 10.53 9.84 12.83
CA SER A 58 11.32 9.09 13.83
C SER A 58 12.64 9.80 14.16
N GLU A 59 13.31 10.32 13.16
CA GLU A 59 14.54 11.10 13.35
C GLU A 59 14.29 12.38 14.17
N VAL A 60 13.22 13.13 13.88
CA VAL A 60 12.82 14.30 14.68
C VAL A 60 12.49 13.90 16.10
N SER A 61 11.77 12.81 16.33
CA SER A 61 11.43 12.30 17.65
C SER A 61 12.67 11.97 18.47
N ALA A 62 13.66 11.32 17.85
CA ALA A 62 14.94 10.99 18.46
C ALA A 62 15.73 12.25 18.84
N LEU A 63 15.79 13.25 17.96
CA LEU A 63 16.44 14.54 18.23
C LEU A 63 15.79 15.30 19.39
N LEU A 64 14.49 15.11 19.61
CA LEU A 64 13.76 15.69 20.73
C LEU A 64 13.89 14.88 22.03
N GLY A 65 14.64 13.78 22.01
CA GLY A 65 14.86 12.92 23.17
C GLY A 65 13.62 12.16 23.63
N ARG A 66 12.64 11.94 22.75
CA ARG A 66 11.44 11.18 23.08
C ARG A 66 11.76 9.69 23.17
N MET A 67 11.14 9.00 24.13
CA MET A 67 11.28 7.56 24.27
C MET A 67 10.71 6.86 23.03
N PRO A 68 11.48 6.01 22.33
CA PRO A 68 10.99 5.30 21.16
C PRO A 68 9.94 4.26 21.54
N SER A 69 9.02 4.01 20.60
CA SER A 69 8.06 2.91 20.66
C SER A 69 8.63 1.64 19.99
N ALA A 70 7.77 0.69 19.64
CA ALA A 70 8.18 -0.55 18.99
C ALA A 70 9.05 -0.30 17.75
N VAL A 71 10.10 -1.10 17.58
CA VAL A 71 11.07 -1.07 16.48
C VAL A 71 11.79 0.29 16.33
N GLY A 72 11.79 1.11 17.38
CA GLY A 72 12.47 2.41 17.37
C GLY A 72 11.68 3.56 16.72
N TYR A 73 10.42 3.35 16.35
CA TYR A 73 9.58 4.39 15.81
C TYR A 73 9.12 5.39 16.88
N GLN A 74 8.69 6.57 16.42
CA GLN A 74 8.09 7.60 17.29
C GLN A 74 6.78 7.12 17.93
N PRO A 75 6.49 7.49 19.18
CA PRO A 75 5.22 7.14 19.83
C PRO A 75 4.01 7.80 19.16
N THR A 76 4.23 8.86 18.39
CA THR A 76 3.21 9.62 17.64
C THR A 76 2.99 9.12 16.21
N LEU A 77 3.56 7.97 15.83
CA LEU A 77 3.50 7.43 14.46
C LEU A 77 2.07 7.37 13.91
N ALA A 78 1.15 6.77 14.65
CA ALA A 78 -0.23 6.61 14.21
C ALA A 78 -0.95 7.97 14.06
N THR A 79 -0.70 8.89 14.98
CA THR A 79 -1.28 10.24 14.95
C THR A 79 -0.76 11.05 13.75
N GLU A 80 0.55 11.00 13.50
CA GLU A 80 1.18 11.69 12.37
C GLU A 80 0.70 11.11 11.02
N MET A 81 0.64 9.80 10.91
CA MET A 81 0.13 9.13 9.71
C MET A 81 -1.35 9.43 9.49
N GLY A 82 -2.18 9.36 10.54
CA GLY A 82 -3.59 9.73 10.49
C GLY A 82 -3.77 11.17 10.03
N ALA A 83 -3.03 12.12 10.61
CA ALA A 83 -3.08 13.53 10.21
C ALA A 83 -2.69 13.74 8.73
N MET A 84 -1.80 12.94 8.18
CA MET A 84 -1.44 12.97 6.77
C MET A 84 -2.52 12.36 5.88
N GLN A 85 -3.01 11.19 6.21
CA GLN A 85 -3.87 10.36 5.34
C GLN A 85 -5.35 10.78 5.37
N GLU A 86 -5.90 11.15 6.52
CA GLU A 86 -7.32 11.45 6.68
C GLU A 86 -7.81 12.66 5.86
N ARG A 87 -6.91 13.51 5.41
CA ARG A 87 -7.22 14.66 4.56
C ARG A 87 -7.19 14.36 3.06
N ILE A 88 -6.74 13.17 2.69
CA ILE A 88 -6.80 12.64 1.32
C ILE A 88 -8.21 12.06 1.13
N THR A 89 -9.12 12.90 0.71
CA THR A 89 -10.55 12.54 0.64
C THR A 89 -11.28 13.37 -0.42
N SER A 90 -12.49 12.93 -0.76
CA SER A 90 -13.43 13.68 -1.57
C SER A 90 -14.19 14.70 -0.72
N THR A 91 -14.44 15.86 -1.29
CA THR A 91 -15.27 16.92 -0.73
C THR A 91 -16.47 17.18 -1.64
N LYS A 92 -17.31 18.16 -1.30
CA LYS A 92 -18.39 18.59 -2.18
C LYS A 92 -17.88 19.26 -3.47
N SER A 93 -16.65 19.78 -3.45
CA SER A 93 -16.08 20.57 -4.54
C SER A 93 -15.23 19.74 -5.50
N GLY A 94 -14.56 18.68 -5.00
CA GLY A 94 -13.67 17.85 -5.79
C GLY A 94 -13.15 16.65 -5.02
N SER A 95 -12.17 15.94 -5.57
CA SER A 95 -11.62 14.73 -4.96
C SER A 95 -10.10 14.70 -4.99
N ILE A 96 -9.50 13.92 -4.07
CA ILE A 96 -8.10 13.51 -4.15
C ILE A 96 -8.05 11.99 -4.21
N THR A 97 -7.51 11.46 -5.30
CA THR A 97 -7.13 10.05 -5.41
C THR A 97 -5.62 9.94 -5.25
N SER A 98 -5.15 9.16 -4.30
CA SER A 98 -3.72 9.00 -4.08
C SER A 98 -3.19 7.65 -4.57
N VAL A 99 -1.97 7.70 -5.09
CA VAL A 99 -1.13 6.52 -5.37
C VAL A 99 0.16 6.69 -4.57
N GLN A 100 0.38 5.80 -3.62
CA GLN A 100 1.47 5.93 -2.67
C GLN A 100 2.40 4.73 -2.76
N ALA A 101 3.69 4.97 -3.02
CA ALA A 101 4.70 3.95 -2.85
C ALA A 101 4.99 3.78 -1.35
N VAL A 102 4.97 2.54 -0.88
CA VAL A 102 5.24 2.19 0.51
C VAL A 102 6.43 1.24 0.55
N TYR A 103 7.55 1.72 1.09
CA TYR A 103 8.68 0.83 1.36
C TYR A 103 8.39 -0.03 2.59
N VAL A 104 8.64 -1.31 2.45
CA VAL A 104 8.44 -2.31 3.51
C VAL A 104 9.80 -2.80 3.98
N PRO A 105 10.28 -2.39 5.18
CA PRO A 105 11.56 -2.83 5.70
C PRO A 105 11.62 -4.35 5.84
N ALA A 106 12.70 -4.95 5.32
CA ALA A 106 12.96 -6.40 5.38
C ALA A 106 11.80 -7.29 4.83
N ASP A 107 10.98 -6.77 3.93
CA ASP A 107 9.77 -7.42 3.41
C ASP A 107 8.76 -7.82 4.52
N ASP A 108 8.82 -7.17 5.69
CA ASP A 108 7.94 -7.42 6.83
C ASP A 108 6.73 -6.48 6.82
N LEU A 109 5.60 -6.98 6.33
CA LEU A 109 4.33 -6.24 6.29
C LEU A 109 3.77 -5.92 7.70
N THR A 110 4.30 -6.54 8.75
CA THR A 110 3.91 -6.29 10.14
C THR A 110 4.73 -5.18 10.82
N ASP A 111 5.77 -4.67 10.14
CA ASP A 111 6.51 -3.50 10.62
C ASP A 111 5.53 -2.33 10.89
N PRO A 112 5.67 -1.61 12.02
CA PRO A 112 4.73 -0.57 12.41
C PRO A 112 4.49 0.52 11.37
N ALA A 113 5.49 0.88 10.56
CA ALA A 113 5.35 1.93 9.56
C ALA A 113 4.41 1.53 8.39
N PRO A 114 4.67 0.43 7.65
CA PRO A 114 3.73 -0.03 6.63
C PRO A 114 2.38 -0.44 7.23
N ALA A 115 2.34 -1.14 8.36
CA ALA A 115 1.08 -1.57 8.98
C ALA A 115 0.17 -0.38 9.32
N THR A 116 0.72 0.70 9.89
CA THR A 116 -0.04 1.92 10.18
C THR A 116 -0.50 2.61 8.90
N THR A 117 0.33 2.62 7.85
CA THR A 117 -0.03 3.19 6.55
C THR A 117 -1.19 2.42 5.90
N PHE A 118 -1.11 1.08 5.88
CA PHE A 118 -2.12 0.23 5.24
C PHE A 118 -3.52 0.40 5.85
N ALA A 119 -3.62 0.71 7.12
CA ALA A 119 -4.90 0.98 7.78
C ALA A 119 -5.69 2.14 7.16
N HIS A 120 -5.01 3.06 6.48
CA HIS A 120 -5.62 4.23 5.82
C HIS A 120 -5.84 4.05 4.31
N LEU A 121 -5.41 2.94 3.71
CA LEU A 121 -5.50 2.72 2.27
C LEU A 121 -6.77 1.95 1.91
N ASP A 122 -7.40 2.34 0.79
CA ASP A 122 -8.59 1.66 0.26
C ASP A 122 -8.21 0.42 -0.56
N ALA A 123 -7.02 0.41 -1.14
CA ALA A 123 -6.48 -0.73 -1.87
C ALA A 123 -4.97 -0.83 -1.67
N THR A 124 -4.46 -2.06 -1.60
CA THR A 124 -3.03 -2.34 -1.53
C THR A 124 -2.63 -3.30 -2.62
N THR A 125 -1.53 -3.01 -3.30
CA THR A 125 -0.89 -3.91 -4.28
C THR A 125 0.48 -4.29 -3.73
N VAL A 126 0.62 -5.54 -3.31
CA VAL A 126 1.85 -6.06 -2.72
C VAL A 126 2.69 -6.73 -3.79
N LEU A 127 3.94 -6.29 -3.92
CA LEU A 127 4.93 -6.92 -4.80
C LEU A 127 5.75 -7.94 -4.00
N SER A 128 5.90 -9.13 -4.57
CA SER A 128 6.57 -10.26 -3.93
C SER A 128 7.86 -10.64 -4.66
N ARG A 129 8.99 -10.72 -3.92
CA ARG A 129 10.26 -11.23 -4.46
C ARG A 129 10.12 -12.68 -4.93
N LYS A 130 9.40 -13.51 -4.20
CA LYS A 130 9.17 -14.92 -4.54
C LYS A 130 8.48 -15.07 -5.88
N ILE A 131 7.52 -14.19 -6.20
CA ILE A 131 6.84 -14.19 -7.49
C ILE A 131 7.77 -13.70 -8.61
N ALA A 132 8.58 -12.67 -8.33
CA ALA A 132 9.59 -12.17 -9.28
C ALA A 132 10.64 -13.25 -9.62
N GLU A 133 11.07 -14.05 -8.63
CA GLU A 133 11.99 -15.19 -8.82
C GLU A 133 11.43 -16.27 -9.73
N LEU A 134 10.11 -16.41 -9.82
CA LEU A 134 9.43 -17.28 -10.77
C LEU A 134 9.34 -16.70 -12.19
N GLY A 135 9.84 -15.48 -12.39
CA GLY A 135 9.78 -14.80 -13.69
C GLY A 135 8.42 -14.20 -14.03
N ILE A 136 7.52 -14.07 -13.05
CA ILE A 136 6.18 -13.51 -13.25
C ILE A 136 6.21 -12.00 -13.01
N TYR A 137 5.79 -11.24 -14.00
CA TYR A 137 5.74 -9.77 -13.95
C TYR A 137 4.41 -9.24 -14.50
N PRO A 138 3.81 -8.21 -13.84
CA PRO A 138 4.22 -7.63 -12.56
C PRO A 138 4.15 -8.66 -11.42
N ALA A 139 5.12 -8.62 -10.51
CA ALA A 139 5.26 -9.59 -9.42
C ALA A 139 4.29 -9.32 -8.27
N VAL A 140 3.02 -9.16 -8.58
CA VAL A 140 1.94 -8.88 -7.61
C VAL A 140 1.54 -10.16 -6.90
N ASP A 141 1.48 -10.10 -5.57
CA ASP A 141 0.89 -11.17 -4.76
C ASP A 141 -0.63 -10.93 -4.61
N PRO A 142 -1.48 -11.72 -5.25
CA PRO A 142 -2.93 -11.53 -5.19
C PRO A 142 -3.54 -11.96 -3.85
N LEU A 143 -2.82 -12.74 -3.02
CA LEU A 143 -3.28 -13.15 -1.70
C LEU A 143 -3.04 -12.06 -0.65
N ASP A 144 -1.91 -11.36 -0.74
CA ASP A 144 -1.56 -10.27 0.16
C ASP A 144 -2.10 -8.90 -0.29
N SER A 145 -2.57 -8.81 -1.54
CA SER A 145 -3.17 -7.59 -2.09
C SER A 145 -4.67 -7.52 -1.78
N THR A 146 -5.14 -6.33 -1.48
CA THR A 146 -6.54 -6.10 -1.09
C THR A 146 -7.15 -4.88 -1.78
N SER A 147 -8.48 -4.84 -1.88
CA SER A 147 -9.21 -3.67 -2.33
C SER A 147 -10.61 -3.64 -1.69
N ARG A 148 -11.02 -2.47 -1.20
CA ARG A 148 -12.36 -2.27 -0.63
C ARG A 148 -13.46 -2.32 -1.68
N ILE A 149 -13.14 -2.02 -2.94
CA ILE A 149 -14.12 -2.11 -4.03
C ILE A 149 -14.33 -3.55 -4.54
N LEU A 150 -13.55 -4.54 -4.04
CA LEU A 150 -13.80 -5.95 -4.32
C LEU A 150 -14.96 -6.46 -3.44
N ALA A 151 -16.16 -6.00 -3.75
CA ALA A 151 -17.41 -6.32 -3.06
C ALA A 151 -18.53 -6.53 -4.09
N PRO A 152 -19.44 -7.49 -3.89
CA PRO A 152 -20.45 -7.85 -4.89
C PRO A 152 -21.38 -6.71 -5.27
N ASP A 153 -21.69 -5.81 -4.34
CA ASP A 153 -22.51 -4.62 -4.53
C ASP A 153 -21.85 -3.54 -5.41
N ILE A 154 -20.53 -3.61 -5.59
CA ILE A 154 -19.76 -2.65 -6.39
C ILE A 154 -19.40 -3.23 -7.75
N ILE A 155 -18.85 -4.45 -7.80
CA ILE A 155 -18.31 -5.06 -9.02
C ILE A 155 -19.25 -6.12 -9.64
N GLY A 156 -20.33 -6.48 -8.96
CA GLY A 156 -21.24 -7.54 -9.37
C GLY A 156 -20.79 -8.95 -8.92
N ASP A 157 -21.77 -9.84 -8.81
CA ASP A 157 -21.56 -11.19 -8.29
C ASP A 157 -20.61 -12.04 -9.12
N ASP A 158 -20.71 -11.97 -10.45
CA ASP A 158 -19.89 -12.79 -11.35
C ASP A 158 -18.40 -12.47 -11.19
N HIS A 159 -18.06 -11.19 -11.20
CA HIS A 159 -16.67 -10.76 -11.01
C HIS A 159 -16.17 -11.12 -9.60
N TYR A 160 -16.97 -10.84 -8.58
CA TYR A 160 -16.62 -11.13 -7.19
C TYR A 160 -16.37 -12.64 -6.98
N ASN A 161 -17.31 -13.48 -7.42
CA ASN A 161 -17.19 -14.93 -7.28
C ASN A 161 -15.99 -15.49 -8.07
N CYS A 162 -15.73 -14.97 -9.26
CA CYS A 162 -14.54 -15.34 -10.03
C CYS A 162 -13.25 -15.01 -9.26
N ALA A 163 -13.14 -13.79 -8.74
CA ALA A 163 -11.99 -13.36 -7.95
C ALA A 163 -11.78 -14.21 -6.68
N GLN A 164 -12.86 -14.54 -5.97
CA GLN A 164 -12.79 -15.41 -4.78
C GLN A 164 -12.30 -16.80 -5.12
N ARG A 165 -12.83 -17.42 -6.20
CA ARG A 165 -12.40 -18.75 -6.64
C ARG A 165 -10.92 -18.78 -7.05
N VAL A 166 -10.43 -17.71 -7.69
CA VAL A 166 -9.01 -17.60 -8.03
C VAL A 166 -8.16 -17.51 -6.76
N LYS A 167 -8.58 -16.71 -5.79
CA LYS A 167 -7.87 -16.60 -4.49
C LYS A 167 -7.86 -17.92 -3.74
N GLU A 168 -8.98 -18.63 -3.67
CA GLU A 168 -9.08 -19.96 -3.06
C GLU A 168 -8.12 -20.96 -3.73
N LEU A 169 -8.07 -20.97 -5.07
CA LEU A 169 -7.17 -21.84 -5.82
C LEU A 169 -5.71 -21.54 -5.55
N LEU A 170 -5.34 -20.27 -5.51
CA LEU A 170 -3.97 -19.83 -5.20
C LEU A 170 -3.59 -20.12 -3.75
N GLN A 171 -4.52 -19.95 -2.81
CA GLN A 171 -4.31 -20.30 -1.41
C GLN A 171 -4.09 -21.82 -1.25
N LYS A 172 -4.93 -22.64 -1.89
CA LYS A 172 -4.76 -24.09 -1.91
C LYS A 172 -3.40 -24.50 -2.51
N TYR A 173 -3.00 -23.85 -3.59
CA TYR A 173 -1.68 -24.10 -4.18
C TYR A 173 -0.53 -23.75 -3.22
N LYS A 174 -0.64 -22.63 -2.51
CA LYS A 174 0.36 -22.22 -1.51
C LYS A 174 0.49 -23.27 -0.39
N GLU A 175 -0.61 -23.81 0.09
CA GLU A 175 -0.63 -24.88 1.10
C GLU A 175 -0.02 -26.21 0.58
N LEU A 176 -0.26 -26.54 -0.70
CA LEU A 176 0.29 -27.75 -1.32
C LEU A 176 1.79 -27.63 -1.65
N GLN A 177 2.34 -26.42 -1.73
CA GLN A 177 3.77 -26.24 -2.07
C GLN A 177 4.71 -26.95 -1.10
N ASP A 178 4.44 -26.91 0.19
CA ASP A 178 5.25 -27.57 1.22
C ASP A 178 5.18 -29.09 1.07
N ILE A 179 3.99 -29.62 0.79
CA ILE A 179 3.78 -31.06 0.53
C ILE A 179 4.52 -31.50 -0.73
N ILE A 180 4.42 -30.70 -1.79
CA ILE A 180 5.12 -30.98 -3.06
C ILE A 180 6.64 -30.98 -2.87
N ALA A 181 7.17 -30.07 -2.07
CA ALA A 181 8.59 -29.97 -1.81
C ALA A 181 9.14 -31.17 -1.03
N ILE A 182 8.35 -31.77 -0.15
CA ILE A 182 8.77 -32.88 0.72
C ILE A 182 8.47 -34.24 0.05
N LEU A 183 7.27 -34.43 -0.48
CA LEU A 183 6.76 -35.73 -0.93
C LEU A 183 6.72 -35.86 -2.47
N GLY A 184 6.80 -34.74 -3.19
CA GLY A 184 6.66 -34.71 -4.66
C GLY A 184 5.22 -34.59 -5.14
N MET A 185 5.05 -34.32 -6.43
CA MET A 185 3.75 -34.15 -7.08
C MET A 185 2.93 -35.47 -7.16
N GLU A 186 3.61 -36.60 -7.16
CA GLU A 186 2.98 -37.92 -7.36
C GLU A 186 2.05 -38.30 -6.18
N GLU A 187 2.38 -37.84 -4.98
CA GLU A 187 1.63 -38.13 -3.76
C GLU A 187 0.33 -37.30 -3.62
N LEU A 188 0.12 -36.32 -4.51
CA LEU A 188 -1.11 -35.51 -4.52
C LEU A 188 -2.28 -36.28 -5.11
N SER A 189 -3.49 -35.99 -4.60
CA SER A 189 -4.74 -36.44 -5.23
C SER A 189 -4.87 -35.84 -6.64
N GLU A 190 -5.65 -36.50 -7.51
CA GLU A 190 -5.91 -35.99 -8.86
C GLU A 190 -6.56 -34.59 -8.85
N GLU A 191 -7.40 -34.30 -7.85
CA GLU A 191 -8.01 -33.00 -7.65
C GLU A 191 -6.96 -31.93 -7.30
N ASP A 192 -6.00 -32.28 -6.43
CA ASP A 192 -4.93 -31.37 -6.03
C ASP A 192 -3.95 -31.14 -7.17
N LYS A 193 -3.61 -32.17 -7.94
CA LYS A 193 -2.81 -32.03 -9.18
C LYS A 193 -3.46 -31.07 -10.16
N LEU A 194 -4.77 -31.16 -10.36
CA LEU A 194 -5.53 -30.25 -11.20
C LEU A 194 -5.51 -28.81 -10.66
N SER A 195 -5.64 -28.66 -9.35
CA SER A 195 -5.56 -27.36 -8.67
C SER A 195 -4.18 -26.71 -8.87
N VAL A 196 -3.11 -27.46 -8.68
CA VAL A 196 -1.73 -27.01 -8.93
C VAL A 196 -1.53 -26.60 -10.40
N TYR A 197 -2.02 -27.39 -11.33
CA TYR A 197 -1.91 -27.07 -12.76
C TYR A 197 -2.63 -25.76 -13.12
N ARG A 198 -3.83 -25.55 -12.59
CA ARG A 198 -4.60 -24.32 -12.81
C ARG A 198 -3.94 -23.10 -12.17
N ALA A 199 -3.41 -23.25 -10.96
CA ALA A 199 -2.76 -22.16 -10.23
C ALA A 199 -1.45 -21.69 -10.87
N ARG A 200 -0.77 -22.56 -11.64
CA ARG A 200 0.48 -22.23 -12.36
C ARG A 200 0.26 -21.51 -13.69
N LYS A 201 -0.96 -21.49 -14.21
CA LYS A 201 -1.35 -20.76 -15.42
C LYS A 201 -1.72 -19.32 -15.15
#